data_7ea34fb8eef6976211eb3ba281affab3
#
_entry.id   7ea34fb8eef6976211eb3ba281affab3
#
_cell.length_a   1.000
_cell.length_b   1.000
_cell.length_c   1.000
_cell.angle_alpha   90.00
_cell.angle_beta   90.00
_cell.angle_gamma   90.00
#
_symmetry.space_group_name_H-M   'P 1'
#
loop_
_entity.id
_entity.type
_entity.pdbx_description
1 polymer ?
#
loop_
_entity_poly.entity_id
_entity_poly.type
_entity_poly.pdbx_seq_one_letter_code
_entity_poly.pdbx_strand_id
1 'polypeptide(L)'
;SLDFHRMQFTSDVLPGDVTGFIIYNQKNNDFEYKEGPIMCNLFLADEINRTSPKTQSALLEVMEEGRTTVDGITYQLPQPFTVLATQNPYGSAGTQLLPDSQLDRFMVSLIRR
;
A
#
# COMPACT_ATOMS: atom_id res chain seq x y z
N SER A 1 -12.93 16.06 8.35
CA SER A 1 -13.35 15.04 7.41
C SER A 1 -12.24 14.00 7.21
N LEU A 2 -12.63 12.80 6.81
CA LEU A 2 -11.70 11.70 6.59
C LEU A 2 -11.28 11.67 5.14
N ASP A 3 -10.00 11.32 4.93
CA ASP A 3 -9.44 11.21 3.59
C ASP A 3 -9.57 9.79 3.08
N PHE A 4 -9.87 9.67 1.79
CA PHE A 4 -9.99 8.39 1.12
C PHE A 4 -9.11 8.38 -0.12
N HIS A 5 -8.30 7.34 -0.27
CA HIS A 5 -7.50 7.13 -1.47
C HIS A 5 -7.71 5.73 -2.00
N ARG A 6 -7.67 5.61 -3.30
CA ARG A 6 -7.75 4.33 -3.99
C ARG A 6 -6.57 4.19 -4.92
N MET A 7 -6.01 2.98 -4.96
CA MET A 7 -4.89 2.71 -5.84
C MET A 7 -5.06 1.34 -6.45
N GLN A 8 -4.90 1.26 -7.76
CA GLN A 8 -4.89 -0.01 -8.46
C GLN A 8 -3.46 -0.48 -8.60
N PHE A 9 -3.19 -1.70 -8.18
CA PHE A 9 -1.84 -2.24 -8.19
C PHE A 9 -1.56 -2.95 -9.50
N THR A 10 -0.38 -2.71 -10.03
CA THR A 10 0.11 -3.32 -11.25
C THR A 10 1.54 -3.81 -11.00
N SER A 11 2.11 -4.52 -11.98
CA SER A 11 3.43 -5.12 -11.79
C SER A 11 4.55 -4.10 -11.64
N ASP A 12 4.34 -2.88 -12.10
CA ASP A 12 5.36 -1.83 -12.03
C ASP A 12 5.24 -0.90 -10.83
N VAL A 13 4.28 -1.15 -9.95
CA VAL A 13 4.15 -0.34 -8.73
C VAL A 13 5.28 -0.71 -7.77
N LEU A 14 5.98 0.31 -7.29
CA LEU A 14 7.07 0.14 -6.33
C LEU A 14 6.58 0.44 -4.91
N PRO A 15 7.27 -0.10 -3.89
CA PRO A 15 6.89 0.21 -2.51
C PRO A 15 6.79 1.70 -2.23
N GLY A 16 7.72 2.49 -2.76
CA GLY A 16 7.71 3.94 -2.57
C GLY A 16 6.53 4.63 -3.20
N ASP A 17 5.94 4.02 -4.23
CA ASP A 17 4.74 4.58 -4.85
C ASP A 17 3.56 4.53 -3.89
N VAL A 18 3.63 3.68 -2.89
CA VAL A 18 2.55 3.50 -1.91
C VAL A 18 2.84 4.29 -0.63
N THR A 19 4.05 4.15 -0.11
CA THR A 19 4.40 4.69 1.21
C THR A 19 4.96 6.10 1.17
N GLY A 20 5.41 6.55 -0.01
CA GLY A 20 6.08 7.83 -0.13
C GLY A 20 7.58 7.64 -0.21
N PHE A 21 8.28 8.74 -0.39
CA PHE A 21 9.72 8.68 -0.59
C PHE A 21 10.35 10.01 -0.16
N ILE A 22 11.67 9.97 -0.01
CA ILE A 22 12.45 11.16 0.38
C ILE A 22 13.05 11.77 -0.87
N ILE A 23 12.94 13.08 -0.98
CA ILE A 23 13.61 13.82 -2.05
C ILE A 23 14.49 14.90 -1.43
N TYR A 24 15.47 15.35 -2.21
CA TYR A 24 16.35 16.42 -1.78
C TYR A 24 15.81 17.75 -2.32
N ASN A 25 15.57 18.69 -1.44
CA ASN A 25 15.09 20.01 -1.81
C ASN A 25 16.27 20.96 -1.88
N GLN A 26 16.65 21.35 -3.10
CA GLN A 26 17.81 22.21 -3.30
C GLN A 26 17.61 23.61 -2.75
N LYS A 27 16.39 24.09 -2.74
CA LYS A 27 16.10 25.44 -2.23
C LYS A 27 16.36 25.54 -0.73
N ASN A 28 15.98 24.51 0.01
CA ASN A 28 16.15 24.46 1.44
C ASN A 28 17.43 23.74 1.84
N ASN A 29 18.11 23.15 0.89
CA ASN A 29 19.31 22.37 1.12
C ASN A 29 19.07 21.27 2.16
N ASP A 30 17.94 20.58 2.02
CA ASP A 30 17.49 19.61 3.01
C ASP A 30 16.70 18.50 2.31
N PHE A 31 16.53 17.39 3.02
CA PHE A 31 15.71 16.28 2.54
C PHE A 31 14.27 16.48 2.98
N GLU A 32 13.36 15.99 2.14
CA GLU A 32 11.95 16.23 2.34
C GLU A 32 11.18 14.95 2.03
N TYR A 33 10.28 14.58 2.93
CA TYR A 33 9.44 13.40 2.73
C TYR A 33 8.22 13.79 1.90
N LYS A 34 8.01 13.04 0.81
CA LYS A 34 6.82 13.17 0.00
C LYS A 34 5.88 12.03 0.32
N GLU A 35 4.73 12.36 0.87
CA GLU A 35 3.76 11.38 1.30
C GLU A 35 3.24 10.57 0.12
N GLY A 36 3.10 9.25 0.34
CA GLY A 36 2.43 8.40 -0.61
C GLY A 36 0.93 8.35 -0.35
N PRO A 37 0.18 7.70 -1.25
CA PRO A 37 -1.28 7.62 -1.11
C PRO A 37 -1.74 6.84 0.12
N ILE A 38 -0.85 6.08 0.76
CA ILE A 38 -1.20 5.36 1.98
C ILE A 38 -1.50 6.32 3.14
N MET A 39 -1.02 7.56 3.07
CA MET A 39 -1.25 8.56 4.10
C MET A 39 -2.66 9.12 3.99
N CYS A 40 -3.63 8.33 4.47
CA CYS A 40 -5.03 8.67 4.43
C CYS A 40 -5.74 7.86 5.51
N ASN A 41 -7.03 8.05 5.65
CA ASN A 41 -7.81 7.34 6.65
C ASN A 41 -8.36 6.02 6.11
N LEU A 42 -8.76 6.01 4.85
CA LEU A 42 -9.26 4.80 4.21
C LEU A 42 -8.52 4.61 2.89
N PHE A 43 -7.81 3.50 2.78
CA PHE A 43 -7.02 3.19 1.60
C PHE A 43 -7.58 1.94 0.95
N LEU A 44 -7.96 2.04 -0.32
CA LEU A 44 -8.43 0.90 -1.09
C LEU A 44 -7.31 0.44 -2.01
N ALA A 45 -6.74 -0.72 -1.68
CA ALA A 45 -5.66 -1.34 -2.48
C ALA A 45 -6.30 -2.39 -3.39
N ASP A 46 -6.49 -2.00 -4.65
CA ASP A 46 -7.22 -2.83 -5.61
C ASP A 46 -6.26 -3.73 -6.39
N GLU A 47 -6.59 -5.01 -6.47
CA GLU A 47 -5.81 -6.02 -7.20
C GLU A 47 -4.36 -6.10 -6.70
N ILE A 48 -4.20 -6.18 -5.40
CA ILE A 48 -2.88 -6.15 -4.78
C ILE A 48 -1.99 -7.30 -5.22
N ASN A 49 -2.58 -8.44 -5.61
CA ASN A 49 -1.80 -9.60 -6.02
C ASN A 49 -1.12 -9.42 -7.39
N ARG A 50 -1.39 -8.32 -8.09
CA ARG A 50 -0.74 -8.05 -9.37
C ARG A 50 0.60 -7.36 -9.23
N THR A 51 0.89 -6.81 -8.07
CA THR A 51 2.17 -6.13 -7.86
C THR A 51 3.22 -7.10 -7.34
N SER A 52 4.47 -6.66 -7.26
CA SER A 52 5.56 -7.52 -6.82
C SER A 52 5.42 -7.91 -5.35
N PRO A 53 6.02 -9.05 -4.95
CA PRO A 53 5.99 -9.45 -3.53
C PRO A 53 6.58 -8.39 -2.61
N LYS A 54 7.57 -7.65 -3.08
CA LYS A 54 8.19 -6.60 -2.26
C LYS A 54 7.20 -5.50 -1.95
N THR A 55 6.43 -5.08 -2.94
CA THR A 55 5.41 -4.05 -2.75
C THR A 55 4.27 -4.57 -1.87
N GLN A 56 3.89 -5.83 -2.06
CA GLN A 56 2.87 -6.44 -1.22
C GLN A 56 3.31 -6.49 0.24
N SER A 57 4.57 -6.84 0.48
CA SER A 57 5.10 -6.90 1.84
C SER A 57 5.10 -5.52 2.49
N ALA A 58 5.44 -4.49 1.74
CA ALA A 58 5.44 -3.14 2.26
C ALA A 58 4.04 -2.71 2.69
N LEU A 59 3.04 -3.04 1.88
CA LEU A 59 1.67 -2.71 2.23
C LEU A 59 1.19 -3.50 3.45
N LEU A 60 1.53 -4.79 3.51
CA LEU A 60 1.14 -5.61 4.65
C LEU A 60 1.74 -5.08 5.95
N GLU A 61 2.98 -4.61 5.90
CA GLU A 61 3.61 -4.02 7.07
C GLU A 61 2.83 -2.80 7.56
N VAL A 62 2.43 -1.95 6.64
CA VAL A 62 1.63 -0.77 6.99
C VAL A 62 0.29 -1.20 7.59
N MET A 63 -0.32 -2.22 7.01
CA MET A 63 -1.61 -2.70 7.50
C MET A 63 -1.51 -3.23 8.93
N GLU A 64 -0.42 -3.89 9.25
CA GLU A 64 -0.24 -4.47 10.57
C GLU A 64 0.20 -3.43 11.59
N GLU A 65 1.09 -2.54 11.20
CA GLU A 65 1.74 -1.62 12.14
C GLU A 65 1.05 -0.27 12.28
N GLY A 66 0.27 0.14 11.28
CA GLY A 66 -0.36 1.46 11.31
C GLY A 66 0.63 2.59 11.12
N ARG A 67 1.79 2.26 10.59
CA ARG A 67 2.85 3.23 10.33
C ARG A 67 3.73 2.69 9.21
N THR A 68 4.51 3.58 8.62
CA THR A 68 5.45 3.19 7.57
C THR A 68 6.83 3.74 7.87
N THR A 69 7.85 3.03 7.45
CA THR A 69 9.24 3.44 7.63
C THR A 69 9.85 3.72 6.27
N VAL A 70 10.37 4.94 6.10
CA VAL A 70 11.02 5.36 4.87
C VAL A 70 12.41 5.89 5.25
N ASP A 71 13.44 5.26 4.69
CA ASP A 71 14.83 5.63 4.96
C ASP A 71 15.12 5.73 6.46
N GLY A 72 14.62 4.75 7.21
CA GLY A 72 14.90 4.66 8.64
C GLY A 72 14.05 5.56 9.53
N ILE A 73 13.20 6.38 8.94
CA ILE A 73 12.31 7.27 9.70
C ILE A 73 10.90 6.74 9.63
N THR A 74 10.26 6.65 10.78
CA THR A 74 8.90 6.11 10.89
C THR A 74 7.88 7.24 10.85
N TYR A 75 6.87 7.07 10.01
CA TYR A 75 5.79 8.04 9.84
C TYR A 75 4.49 7.36 10.24
N GLN A 76 3.76 7.99 11.16
CA GLN A 76 2.48 7.46 11.62
C GLN A 76 1.39 7.79 10.60
N LEU A 77 0.51 6.84 10.38
CA LEU A 77 -0.65 7.06 9.52
C LEU A 77 -1.71 7.84 10.27
N PRO A 78 -2.52 8.63 9.55
CA PRO A 78 -3.65 9.31 10.18
C PRO A 78 -4.59 8.31 10.84
N GLN A 79 -5.21 8.70 11.93
CA GLN A 79 -6.15 7.85 12.65
C GLN A 79 -7.56 8.42 12.54
N PRO A 80 -8.57 7.60 12.39
CA PRO A 80 -8.49 6.14 12.24
C PRO A 80 -7.99 5.74 10.86
N PHE A 81 -7.35 4.58 10.77
CA PHE A 81 -6.80 4.08 9.52
C PHE A 81 -7.38 2.71 9.21
N THR A 82 -7.86 2.54 7.98
CA THR A 82 -8.45 1.29 7.51
C THR A 82 -7.96 1.01 6.10
N VAL A 83 -7.62 -0.24 5.83
CA VAL A 83 -7.25 -0.67 4.49
C VAL A 83 -8.21 -1.75 4.02
N LEU A 84 -8.70 -1.59 2.81
CA LEU A 84 -9.43 -2.64 2.10
C LEU A 84 -8.54 -3.08 0.95
N ALA A 85 -8.15 -4.35 0.97
CA ALA A 85 -7.31 -4.89 -0.09
C ALA A 85 -8.09 -5.96 -0.85
N THR A 86 -8.06 -5.89 -2.17
CA THR A 86 -8.70 -6.88 -3.01
C THR A 86 -7.65 -7.65 -3.79
N GLN A 87 -8.00 -8.87 -4.18
CA GLN A 87 -7.19 -9.69 -5.04
C GLN A 87 -7.98 -10.05 -6.29
N ASN A 88 -7.28 -10.06 -7.41
CA ASN A 88 -7.86 -10.50 -8.67
C ASN A 88 -7.51 -11.97 -8.86
N PRO A 89 -8.51 -12.88 -8.92
CA PRO A 89 -8.21 -14.30 -9.08
C PRO A 89 -7.55 -14.63 -10.41
N TYR A 90 -7.69 -13.74 -11.39
CA TYR A 90 -7.08 -13.93 -12.71
C TYR A 90 -5.88 -13.02 -12.88
N GLY A 91 -5.21 -12.70 -11.79
CA GLY A 91 -4.14 -11.73 -11.77
C GLY A 91 -3.06 -11.96 -12.80
N SER A 92 -1.95 -11.24 -12.64
CA SER A 92 -0.89 -11.23 -13.63
C SER A 92 -0.30 -12.61 -13.87
N ALA A 93 0.28 -12.77 -15.06
CA ALA A 93 0.93 -14.02 -15.44
C ALA A 93 2.00 -14.38 -14.42
N GLY A 94 2.07 -15.65 -14.09
CA GLY A 94 3.02 -16.13 -13.10
C GLY A 94 2.54 -16.05 -11.67
N THR A 95 1.44 -15.40 -11.43
CA THR A 95 0.84 -15.37 -10.10
C THR A 95 0.04 -16.63 -9.88
N GLN A 96 0.40 -17.37 -8.85
CA GLN A 96 -0.32 -18.58 -8.53
C GLN A 96 -1.24 -18.31 -7.37
N LEU A 97 -2.53 -18.51 -7.59
CA LEU A 97 -3.54 -18.28 -6.57
C LEU A 97 -3.71 -19.50 -5.71
N LEU A 98 -3.94 -19.27 -4.43
CA LEU A 98 -4.28 -20.35 -3.52
C LEU A 98 -5.70 -20.84 -3.85
N PRO A 99 -5.99 -22.13 -3.60
CA PRO A 99 -7.34 -22.64 -3.86
C PRO A 99 -8.44 -21.81 -3.21
N ASP A 100 -8.20 -21.32 -2.01
CA ASP A 100 -9.16 -20.50 -1.30
C ASP A 100 -9.50 -19.23 -2.07
N SER A 101 -8.50 -18.65 -2.70
CA SER A 101 -8.69 -17.42 -3.46
C SER A 101 -9.50 -17.63 -4.71
N GLN A 102 -9.50 -18.84 -5.22
CA GLN A 102 -10.25 -19.16 -6.45
C GLN A 102 -11.74 -19.24 -6.19
N LEU A 103 -12.13 -19.55 -4.97
CA LEU A 103 -13.54 -19.64 -4.62
C LEU A 103 -14.18 -18.25 -4.57
N ASP A 104 -13.41 -17.26 -4.17
CA ASP A 104 -13.85 -15.88 -4.14
C ASP A 104 -13.15 -15.13 -5.26
N ARG A 105 -13.93 -14.48 -6.08
CA ARG A 105 -13.34 -13.67 -7.15
C ARG A 105 -12.47 -12.58 -6.60
N PHE A 106 -12.84 -12.08 -5.43
CA PHE A 106 -12.07 -11.08 -4.75
C PHE A 106 -11.91 -11.51 -3.33
N MET A 107 -10.66 -11.49 -2.87
CA MET A 107 -10.39 -11.65 -1.46
C MET A 107 -10.24 -10.25 -0.88
N VAL A 108 -10.99 -9.97 0.17
CA VAL A 108 -10.95 -8.66 0.79
C VAL A 108 -10.39 -8.80 2.18
N SER A 109 -9.35 -8.03 2.47
CA SER A 109 -8.78 -7.95 3.81
C SER A 109 -9.11 -6.59 4.39
N LEU A 110 -9.62 -6.59 5.62
CA LEU A 110 -9.97 -5.36 6.31
C LEU A 110 -9.14 -5.25 7.57
N ILE A 111 -8.27 -4.25 7.61
CA ILE A 111 -7.42 -3.99 8.77
C ILE A 111 -7.79 -2.63 9.33
N ARG A 112 -8.11 -2.60 10.62
CA ARG A 112 -8.49 -1.38 11.30
C ARG A 112 -7.49 -1.05 12.40
N ARG A 113 -7.08 0.18 12.40
CA ARG A 113 -6.19 0.70 13.43
C ARG A 113 -6.81 1.87 14.16
#